data_fae2187f1f5343a6bd8e8098bc7dd2e0
#
_entry.id   fae2187f1f5343a6bd8e8098bc7dd2e0
#
_cell.length_a   1.000
_cell.length_b   1.000
_cell.length_c   1.000
_cell.angle_alpha   90.00
_cell.angle_beta   90.00
_cell.angle_gamma   90.00
#
_symmetry.space_group_name_H-M   'P 1'
#
loop_
_entity.id
_entity.type
_entity.pdbx_description
1 polymer ?
#
loop_
_entity_poly.entity_id
_entity_poly.type
_entity_poly.pdbx_seq_one_letter_code
_entity_poly.pdbx_strand_id
1 'polypeptide(L)'
;MDEPLQRRPSVSIERIYLPPDTDNPRAIADLNFLNTDGSIVCEVRGFKLMSRPNGGWWCAVPQRQQRNGEWADVFAWGSKDQAEEARHLIHEAYKKESEKTSGF
;
A
#
# COMPACT_ATOMS: atom_id res chain seq x y z
N MET A 1 -32.10 -11.23 7.29
CA MET A 1 -31.00 -11.59 7.47
C MET A 1 -30.11 -10.82 6.75
N ASP A 2 -29.16 -10.66 7.19
CA ASP A 2 -28.37 -9.91 6.60
C ASP A 2 -27.40 -10.51 5.93
N GLU A 3 -27.20 -10.33 4.80
CA GLU A 3 -26.14 -10.70 4.26
C GLU A 3 -25.03 -10.10 4.78
N PRO A 4 -23.97 -10.74 4.86
CA PRO A 4 -22.76 -10.20 5.30
C PRO A 4 -22.50 -9.03 4.45
N LEU A 5 -22.31 -7.95 5.08
CA LEU A 5 -21.98 -6.82 4.44
C LEU A 5 -20.79 -7.06 3.63
N GLN A 6 -20.96 -7.05 2.35
CA GLN A 6 -19.83 -7.08 1.53
C GLN A 6 -19.16 -5.80 1.75
N ARG A 7 -18.03 -5.86 2.40
CA ARG A 7 -17.25 -4.70 2.56
C ARG A 7 -16.80 -4.26 1.21
N ARG A 8 -17.23 -3.12 0.79
CA ARG A 8 -16.64 -2.50 -0.36
C ARG A 8 -15.25 -2.08 0.03
N PRO A 9 -14.26 -2.28 -0.83
CA PRO A 9 -12.93 -1.85 -0.50
C PRO A 9 -12.90 -0.35 -0.27
N SER A 10 -12.17 0.08 0.73
CA SER A 10 -12.00 1.49 1.02
C SER A 10 -10.78 2.06 0.31
N VAL A 11 -9.96 1.23 -0.28
CA VAL A 11 -8.79 1.66 -1.04
C VAL A 11 -8.63 0.79 -2.27
N SER A 12 -8.01 1.36 -3.30
CA SER A 12 -7.62 0.59 -4.48
C SER A 12 -6.24 1.04 -4.91
N ILE A 13 -5.57 0.20 -5.70
CA ILE A 13 -4.23 0.52 -6.19
C ILE A 13 -4.37 1.39 -7.43
N GLU A 14 -3.80 2.59 -7.38
CA GLU A 14 -3.75 3.44 -8.56
C GLU A 14 -2.58 3.04 -9.44
N ARG A 15 -1.42 2.83 -8.82
CA ARG A 15 -0.28 2.33 -9.58
C ARG A 15 0.69 1.67 -8.61
N ILE A 16 1.47 0.73 -9.12
CA ILE A 16 2.48 0.07 -8.34
C ILE A 16 3.79 0.04 -9.14
N TYR A 17 4.88 0.23 -8.45
CA TYR A 17 6.19 0.32 -9.05
C TYR A 17 7.15 -0.55 -8.24
N LEU A 18 7.90 -1.39 -8.92
CA LEU A 18 8.90 -2.24 -8.27
C LEU A 18 10.27 -1.62 -8.52
N PRO A 19 10.90 -1.04 -7.50
CA PRO A 19 12.22 -0.42 -7.69
C PRO A 19 13.25 -1.49 -8.07
N PRO A 20 14.09 -1.22 -9.04
CA PRO A 20 15.11 -2.18 -9.40
C PRO A 20 16.25 -2.15 -8.39
N ASP A 21 16.92 -3.26 -8.26
CA ASP A 21 18.18 -3.35 -7.52
C ASP A 21 18.12 -2.94 -6.07
N THR A 22 16.96 -3.06 -5.42
CA THR A 22 16.87 -2.81 -4.00
C THR A 22 16.17 -3.97 -3.31
N ASP A 23 16.59 -4.26 -2.10
CA ASP A 23 15.91 -5.25 -1.29
C ASP A 23 14.70 -4.64 -0.61
N ASN A 24 14.74 -3.37 -0.31
CA ASN A 24 13.63 -2.63 0.31
C ASN A 24 13.68 -1.19 -0.17
N PRO A 25 12.52 -0.62 -0.50
CA PRO A 25 11.22 -1.28 -0.51
C PRO A 25 11.09 -2.26 -1.67
N ARG A 26 10.25 -3.26 -1.49
CA ARG A 26 9.96 -4.22 -2.55
C ARG A 26 9.03 -3.63 -3.59
N ALA A 27 8.16 -2.74 -3.18
CA ALA A 27 7.24 -2.06 -4.09
C ALA A 27 6.89 -0.69 -3.54
N ILE A 28 6.55 0.23 -4.42
CA ILE A 28 6.03 1.54 -4.05
C ILE A 28 4.66 1.64 -4.70
N ALA A 29 3.64 2.00 -3.93
CA ALA A 29 2.28 2.03 -4.43
C ALA A 29 1.63 3.37 -4.17
N ASP A 30 0.83 3.82 -5.13
CA ASP A 30 -0.04 4.96 -4.96
C ASP A 30 -1.46 4.42 -4.80
N LEU A 31 -2.17 4.90 -3.82
CA LEU A 31 -3.49 4.36 -3.47
C LEU A 31 -4.56 5.39 -3.69
N ASN A 32 -5.72 4.92 -4.16
CA ASN A 32 -6.93 5.73 -4.17
C ASN A 32 -7.74 5.39 -2.94
N PHE A 33 -8.25 6.40 -2.28
CA PHE A 33 -9.18 6.22 -1.16
C PHE A 33 -10.59 6.43 -1.68
N LEU A 34 -11.49 5.54 -1.33
CA LEU A 34 -12.78 5.43 -1.99
C LEU A 34 -13.93 5.72 -1.05
N ASN A 35 -14.97 6.32 -1.62
CA ASN A 35 -16.26 6.44 -0.95
C ASN A 35 -16.98 5.10 -0.99
N THR A 36 -18.08 5.02 -0.25
CA THR A 36 -18.88 3.80 -0.21
C THR A 36 -19.48 3.47 -1.58
N ASP A 37 -19.65 4.47 -2.44
CA ASP A 37 -20.17 4.20 -3.78
C ASP A 37 -19.06 3.88 -4.78
N GLY A 38 -17.82 3.78 -4.33
CA GLY A 38 -16.69 3.45 -5.19
C GLY A 38 -16.01 4.64 -5.84
N SER A 39 -16.53 5.85 -5.65
CA SER A 39 -15.88 7.02 -6.24
C SER A 39 -14.62 7.37 -5.46
N ILE A 40 -13.66 7.99 -6.14
CA ILE A 40 -12.38 8.31 -5.54
C ILE A 40 -12.48 9.60 -4.74
N VAL A 41 -12.11 9.54 -3.47
CA VAL A 41 -12.03 10.71 -2.62
C VAL A 41 -10.71 11.44 -2.82
N CYS A 42 -9.62 10.69 -2.80
CA CYS A 42 -8.29 11.26 -2.96
C CYS A 42 -7.30 10.17 -3.30
N GLU A 43 -6.17 10.59 -3.82
CA GLU A 43 -5.06 9.69 -4.09
C GLU A 43 -3.92 10.05 -3.15
N VAL A 44 -3.29 9.07 -2.54
CA VAL A 44 -2.12 9.29 -1.70
C VAL A 44 -0.98 8.45 -2.25
N ARG A 45 0.16 9.07 -2.46
CA ARG A 45 1.28 8.45 -3.16
C ARG A 45 2.39 8.09 -2.20
N GLY A 46 3.08 7.01 -2.52
CA GLY A 46 4.34 6.70 -1.84
C GLY A 46 4.24 5.73 -0.67
N PHE A 47 3.26 4.83 -0.69
CA PHE A 47 3.26 3.73 0.28
C PHE A 47 4.31 2.72 -0.15
N LYS A 48 5.06 2.18 0.80
CA LYS A 48 6.15 1.27 0.48
C LYS A 48 5.91 -0.09 1.11
N LEU A 49 6.01 -1.14 0.31
CA LEU A 49 5.93 -2.50 0.81
C LEU A 49 7.32 -2.94 1.20
N MET A 50 7.49 -3.27 2.46
CA MET A 50 8.80 -3.60 3.02
C MET A 50 8.81 -5.06 3.45
N SER A 51 9.92 -5.74 3.22
CA SER A 51 10.09 -7.09 3.71
C SER A 51 10.98 -7.08 4.96
N ARG A 52 10.72 -7.99 5.88
CA ARG A 52 11.52 -8.12 7.10
C ARG A 52 12.47 -9.31 6.94
N PRO A 53 13.61 -9.28 7.60
CA PRO A 53 14.55 -10.39 7.51
C PRO A 53 13.95 -11.73 7.92
N ASN A 54 12.95 -11.71 8.79
CA ASN A 54 12.31 -12.94 9.26
C ASN A 54 11.21 -13.43 8.32
N GLY A 55 11.06 -12.81 7.17
CA GLY A 55 10.06 -13.23 6.18
C GLY A 55 8.73 -12.51 6.26
N GLY A 56 8.57 -11.60 7.22
CA GLY A 56 7.33 -10.85 7.33
C GLY A 56 7.27 -9.66 6.38
N TRP A 57 6.09 -9.10 6.25
CA TRP A 57 5.86 -7.95 5.38
C TRP A 57 5.17 -6.84 6.16
N TRP A 58 5.46 -5.60 5.81
CA TRP A 58 4.76 -4.46 6.39
C TRP A 58 4.73 -3.33 5.38
N CYS A 59 3.85 -2.39 5.61
CA CYS A 59 3.68 -1.27 4.70
C CYS A 59 4.04 0.02 5.41
N ALA A 60 5.02 0.73 4.86
CA ALA A 60 5.40 2.03 5.39
C ALA A 60 4.53 3.10 4.75
N VAL A 61 4.07 4.06 5.54
CA VAL A 61 3.26 5.16 5.03
C VAL A 61 4.14 6.25 4.46
N PRO A 62 3.59 7.15 3.64
CA PRO A 62 4.38 8.25 3.09
C PRO A 62 4.99 9.11 4.19
N GLN A 63 6.20 9.56 3.94
CA GLN A 63 6.97 10.37 4.89
C GLN A 63 7.58 11.55 4.18
N ARG A 64 7.97 12.55 4.95
CA ARG A 64 8.74 13.65 4.39
C ARG A 64 9.89 13.97 5.33
N GLN A 65 10.94 14.52 4.76
CA GLN A 65 12.11 14.90 5.55
C GLN A 65 11.88 16.25 6.19
N GLN A 66 12.16 16.34 7.48
CA GLN A 66 12.04 17.60 8.21
C GLN A 66 13.30 18.41 8.08
N ARG A 67 13.28 19.64 8.57
CA ARG A 67 14.44 20.52 8.46
C ARG A 67 15.65 20.00 9.20
N ASN A 68 15.41 19.23 10.27
CA ASN A 68 16.52 18.65 11.04
C ASN A 68 17.06 17.37 10.41
N GLY A 69 16.58 17.00 9.23
CA GLY A 69 17.02 15.81 8.53
C GLY A 69 16.28 14.53 8.90
N GLU A 70 15.43 14.58 9.91
CA GLU A 70 14.70 13.38 10.31
C GLU A 70 13.45 13.19 9.46
N TRP A 71 13.04 11.95 9.29
CA TRP A 71 11.85 11.61 8.50
C TRP A 71 10.64 11.52 9.42
N ALA A 72 9.52 12.05 8.96
CA ALA A 72 8.28 12.02 9.72
C ALA A 72 7.15 11.52 8.84
N ASP A 73 6.26 10.73 9.43
CA ASP A 73 5.08 10.26 8.71
C ASP A 73 4.18 11.45 8.39
N VAL A 74 3.67 11.50 7.16
CA VAL A 74 2.70 12.52 6.77
C VAL A 74 1.33 11.90 6.57
N PHE A 75 1.15 10.64 6.94
CA PHE A 75 -0.10 9.93 6.78
C PHE A 75 -0.27 8.95 7.94
N ALA A 76 -1.47 8.79 8.42
CA ALA A 76 -1.78 7.80 9.44
C ALA A 76 -3.10 7.13 9.08
N TRP A 77 -3.16 5.81 9.29
CA TRP A 77 -4.37 5.05 9.04
C TRP A 77 -5.40 5.33 10.12
N GLY A 78 -6.68 5.34 9.73
CA GLY A 78 -7.75 5.55 10.69
C GLY A 78 -8.04 4.32 11.54
N SER A 79 -7.67 3.13 11.05
CA SER A 79 -7.90 1.90 11.80
C SER A 79 -6.88 0.85 11.39
N LYS A 80 -6.70 -0.13 12.25
CA LYS A 80 -5.85 -1.27 11.94
C LYS A 80 -6.40 -2.09 10.79
N ASP A 81 -7.70 -2.23 10.72
CA ASP A 81 -8.32 -3.01 9.65
C ASP A 81 -8.05 -2.38 8.29
N GLN A 82 -8.13 -1.06 8.23
CA GLN A 82 -7.84 -0.37 6.98
C GLN A 82 -6.38 -0.50 6.59
N ALA A 83 -5.49 -0.42 7.57
CA ALA A 83 -4.06 -0.59 7.32
C ALA A 83 -3.76 -1.99 6.79
N GLU A 84 -4.40 -3.01 7.36
CA GLU A 84 -4.20 -4.38 6.91
C GLU A 84 -4.78 -4.62 5.52
N GLU A 85 -5.92 -4.03 5.24
CA GLU A 85 -6.51 -4.13 3.90
C GLU A 85 -5.56 -3.56 2.86
N ALA A 86 -5.00 -2.40 3.14
CA ALA A 86 -4.09 -1.76 2.20
C ALA A 86 -2.81 -2.57 2.03
N ARG A 87 -2.24 -3.06 3.14
CA ARG A 87 -1.04 -3.88 3.06
C ARG A 87 -1.29 -5.12 2.21
N HIS A 88 -2.43 -5.77 2.42
CA HIS A 88 -2.78 -6.97 1.66
C HIS A 88 -2.90 -6.65 0.16
N LEU A 89 -3.58 -5.57 -0.17
CA LEU A 89 -3.75 -5.18 -1.57
C LEU A 89 -2.41 -4.87 -2.24
N ILE A 90 -1.54 -4.17 -1.55
CA ILE A 90 -0.23 -3.82 -2.11
C ILE A 90 0.61 -5.09 -2.27
N HIS A 91 0.54 -5.99 -1.30
CA HIS A 91 1.31 -7.24 -1.37
C HIS A 91 0.83 -8.11 -2.54
N GLU A 92 -0.49 -8.20 -2.74
CA GLU A 92 -1.04 -8.95 -3.86
C GLU A 92 -0.65 -8.32 -5.20
N ALA A 93 -0.69 -7.00 -5.27
CA ALA A 93 -0.28 -6.30 -6.50
C ALA A 93 1.21 -6.50 -6.77
N TYR A 94 2.02 -6.51 -5.72
CA TYR A 94 3.45 -6.77 -5.85
C TYR A 94 3.69 -8.16 -6.42
N LYS A 95 2.97 -9.17 -5.90
CA LYS A 95 3.15 -10.53 -6.38
C LYS A 95 2.81 -10.64 -7.86
N LYS A 96 1.74 -10.00 -8.29
CA LYS A 96 1.35 -10.03 -9.70
C LYS A 96 2.38 -9.33 -10.60
N GLU A 97 2.87 -8.18 -10.17
CA GLU A 97 3.88 -7.46 -10.96
C GLU A 97 5.18 -8.22 -11.00
N SER A 98 5.55 -8.85 -9.90
CA SER A 98 6.77 -9.64 -9.82
C SER A 98 6.70 -10.84 -10.76
N GLU A 99 5.54 -11.48 -10.85
CA GLU A 99 5.36 -12.60 -11.76
C GLU A 99 5.45 -12.17 -13.21
N LYS A 100 4.91 -11.00 -13.54
CA LYS A 100 5.01 -10.51 -14.90
C LYS A 100 6.47 -10.28 -15.30
N THR A 101 7.26 -9.76 -14.36
CA THR A 101 8.64 -9.44 -14.67
C THR A 101 9.49 -10.69 -14.82
N SER A 102 9.13 -11.77 -14.13
CA SER A 102 9.92 -13.00 -14.20
C SER A 102 9.26 -14.03 -15.10
N GLY A 103 8.33 -13.61 -15.87
CA GLY A 103 7.49 -14.53 -16.62
C GLY A 103 8.01 -14.92 -17.98
N PHE A 104 9.24 -14.95 -18.18
CA PHE A 104 9.71 -15.43 -19.43
C PHE A 104 10.78 -16.34 -19.33
#